data_224c3034ab4f2aaf0fc1379915307064
#
_entry.id   224c3034ab4f2aaf0fc1379915307064
#
_cell.length_a   1.000
_cell.length_b   1.000
_cell.length_c   1.000
_cell.angle_alpha   90.00
_cell.angle_beta   90.00
_cell.angle_gamma   90.00
#
_symmetry.space_group_name_H-M   'P 1'
#
loop_
_entity.id
_entity.type
_entity.pdbx_description
1 polymer ?
#
loop_
_entity_poly.entity_id
_entity_poly.type
_entity_poly.pdbx_seq_one_letter_code
_entity_poly.pdbx_strand_id
1 'polypeptide(L)'
;MTTFDYDYIVIGSGFGGSVSACRLSEKGYRVLVVEQGRRWTPENLPPSNWRIARYLWKPLLGLRGFLSMRLFRHALILHGNAVGGGSITYAQTLLVPPDSVWRDGNWAGLEDWQPVMPQHYTTAKKMLGVTQNQRPAAADSTLRDMAVATGVGDSFYYTDVGVFFGNDAATPGSDYPDPYFGGKGP
;
A
#
# COMPACT_ATOMS: atom_id res chain seq x y z
N MET A 1 -26.97 21.42 24.51
CA MET A 1 -25.92 20.44 24.09
C MET A 1 -25.46 20.86 22.72
N THR A 2 -24.17 21.20 22.57
CA THR A 2 -23.59 21.47 21.25
C THR A 2 -23.55 20.16 20.47
N THR A 3 -24.34 20.04 19.42
CA THR A 3 -24.27 18.89 18.50
C THR A 3 -23.14 19.14 17.53
N PHE A 4 -22.10 18.31 17.57
CA PHE A 4 -21.04 18.31 16.57
C PHE A 4 -21.53 17.63 15.29
N ASP A 5 -21.07 18.12 14.14
CA ASP A 5 -21.40 17.52 12.84
C ASP A 5 -20.70 16.15 12.65
N TYR A 6 -19.54 15.95 13.27
CA TYR A 6 -18.72 14.74 13.21
C TYR A 6 -18.32 14.30 14.61
N ASP A 7 -18.20 12.98 14.79
CA ASP A 7 -17.77 12.38 16.05
C ASP A 7 -16.24 12.26 16.09
N TYR A 8 -15.60 12.08 14.91
CA TYR A 8 -14.15 11.99 14.76
C TYR A 8 -13.66 12.76 13.54
N ILE A 9 -12.45 13.30 13.66
CA ILE A 9 -11.71 13.91 12.56
C ILE A 9 -10.41 13.11 12.37
N VAL A 10 -10.22 12.54 11.19
CA VAL A 10 -9.02 11.83 10.80
C VAL A 10 -8.19 12.73 9.88
N ILE A 11 -6.96 13.02 10.27
CA ILE A 11 -6.05 13.88 9.52
C ILE A 11 -5.14 13.01 8.65
N GLY A 12 -5.34 13.10 7.33
CA GLY A 12 -4.67 12.29 6.32
C GLY A 12 -5.42 11.01 5.97
N SER A 13 -5.45 10.68 4.69
CA SER A 13 -6.12 9.49 4.13
C SER A 13 -5.14 8.40 3.68
N GLY A 14 -3.91 8.41 4.18
CA GLY A 14 -2.94 7.35 3.96
C GLY A 14 -3.36 6.01 4.62
N PHE A 15 -2.49 5.01 4.63
CA PHE A 15 -2.80 3.67 5.15
C PHE A 15 -3.44 3.70 6.55
N GLY A 16 -2.82 4.39 7.51
CA GLY A 16 -3.34 4.45 8.88
C GLY A 16 -4.67 5.21 8.98
N GLY A 17 -4.76 6.37 8.32
CA GLY A 17 -5.98 7.19 8.34
C GLY A 17 -7.15 6.50 7.67
N SER A 18 -6.94 5.85 6.53
CA SER A 18 -8.00 5.10 5.82
C SER A 18 -8.54 3.95 6.65
N VAL A 19 -7.65 3.17 7.28
CA VAL A 19 -8.07 2.06 8.17
C VAL A 19 -8.82 2.59 9.39
N SER A 20 -8.32 3.66 10.03
CA SER A 20 -8.98 4.28 11.19
C SER A 20 -10.37 4.80 10.82
N ALA A 21 -10.49 5.51 9.71
CA ALA A 21 -11.77 6.03 9.23
C ALA A 21 -12.77 4.89 8.92
N CYS A 22 -12.31 3.84 8.24
CA CYS A 22 -13.11 2.66 7.93
C CYS A 22 -13.65 2.01 9.22
N ARG A 23 -12.77 1.69 10.16
CA ARG A 23 -13.13 1.01 11.42
C ARG A 23 -14.04 1.86 12.32
N LEU A 24 -13.85 3.18 12.35
CA LEU A 24 -14.75 4.09 13.08
C LEU A 24 -16.13 4.16 12.40
N SER A 25 -16.18 4.24 11.07
CA SER A 25 -17.43 4.27 10.32
C SER A 25 -18.23 2.96 10.45
N GLU A 26 -17.56 1.81 10.44
CA GLU A 26 -18.19 0.50 10.69
C GLU A 26 -18.84 0.40 12.09
N LYS A 27 -18.33 1.16 13.05
CA LYS A 27 -18.92 1.28 14.40
C LYS A 27 -20.06 2.27 14.47
N GLY A 28 -20.43 2.91 13.35
CA GLY A 28 -21.54 3.87 13.27
C GLY A 28 -21.16 5.32 13.59
N TYR A 29 -19.88 5.65 13.77
CA TYR A 29 -19.46 7.02 13.99
C TYR A 29 -19.45 7.84 12.70
N ARG A 30 -19.78 9.14 12.82
CA ARG A 30 -19.65 10.11 11.73
C ARG A 30 -18.20 10.58 11.68
N VAL A 31 -17.50 10.25 10.61
CA VAL A 31 -16.07 10.51 10.48
C VAL A 31 -15.80 11.50 9.36
N LEU A 32 -15.06 12.56 9.67
CA LEU A 32 -14.51 13.48 8.68
C LEU A 32 -13.04 13.12 8.44
N VAL A 33 -12.69 12.91 7.17
CA VAL A 33 -11.29 12.74 6.75
C VAL A 33 -10.81 14.01 6.07
N VAL A 34 -9.74 14.61 6.61
CA VAL A 34 -9.11 15.82 6.06
C VAL A 34 -7.80 15.41 5.39
N GLU A 35 -7.72 15.63 4.07
CA GLU A 35 -6.55 15.28 3.26
C GLU A 35 -5.99 16.53 2.55
N GLN A 36 -4.66 16.71 2.59
CA GLN A 36 -4.00 17.86 1.96
C GLN A 36 -3.88 17.72 0.44
N GLY A 37 -3.75 16.47 -0.02
CA GLY A 37 -3.67 16.14 -1.44
C GLY A 37 -5.04 15.99 -2.07
N ARG A 38 -5.07 15.98 -3.39
CA ARG A 38 -6.33 15.78 -4.13
C ARG A 38 -6.55 14.30 -4.47
N ARG A 39 -7.77 13.99 -4.87
CA ARG A 39 -8.10 12.68 -5.44
C ARG A 39 -7.56 12.59 -6.86
N TRP A 40 -6.83 11.53 -7.12
CA TRP A 40 -6.35 11.16 -8.45
C TRP A 40 -7.14 9.95 -8.96
N THR A 41 -7.48 9.98 -10.23
CA THR A 41 -8.16 8.89 -10.94
C THR A 41 -7.35 8.57 -12.20
N PRO A 42 -7.55 7.41 -12.84
CA PRO A 42 -6.85 7.08 -14.08
C PRO A 42 -6.93 8.20 -15.14
N GLU A 43 -8.06 8.90 -15.21
CA GLU A 43 -8.33 9.94 -16.21
C GLU A 43 -7.56 11.25 -15.93
N ASN A 44 -7.27 11.54 -14.66
CA ASN A 44 -6.62 12.77 -14.26
C ASN A 44 -5.14 12.62 -13.88
N LEU A 45 -4.63 11.39 -13.80
CA LEU A 45 -3.21 11.13 -13.61
C LEU A 45 -2.39 11.73 -14.77
N PRO A 46 -1.22 12.30 -14.49
CA PRO A 46 -0.35 12.79 -15.58
C PRO A 46 0.13 11.59 -16.42
N PRO A 47 0.00 11.65 -17.75
CA PRO A 47 0.39 10.55 -18.64
C PRO A 47 1.90 10.29 -18.66
N SER A 48 2.70 11.20 -18.11
CA SER A 48 4.15 11.12 -18.07
C SER A 48 4.71 11.94 -16.91
N ASN A 49 5.84 11.50 -16.38
CA ASN A 49 6.62 12.22 -15.36
C ASN A 49 7.29 13.51 -15.89
N TRP A 50 7.32 13.72 -17.21
CA TRP A 50 7.77 14.97 -17.82
C TRP A 50 6.86 16.16 -17.46
N ARG A 51 5.63 15.91 -17.04
CA ARG A 51 4.73 16.95 -16.53
C ARG A 51 4.99 17.22 -15.05
N ILE A 52 6.18 17.69 -14.72
CA ILE A 52 6.69 17.89 -13.36
C ILE A 52 5.70 18.64 -12.47
N ALA A 53 5.06 19.70 -12.95
CA ALA A 53 4.10 20.49 -12.18
C ALA A 53 2.86 19.68 -11.72
N ARG A 54 2.48 18.62 -12.46
CA ARG A 54 1.38 17.73 -12.09
C ARG A 54 1.85 16.49 -11.33
N TYR A 55 3.16 16.23 -11.34
CA TYR A 55 3.76 15.06 -10.71
C TYR A 55 4.26 15.39 -9.31
N LEU A 56 5.00 16.51 -9.15
CA LEU A 56 5.62 16.87 -7.87
C LEU A 56 4.69 17.66 -6.97
N TRP A 57 4.81 17.39 -5.67
CA TRP A 57 4.18 18.14 -4.59
C TRP A 57 5.19 19.08 -3.93
N LYS A 58 5.07 20.37 -4.22
CA LYS A 58 5.82 21.47 -3.61
C LYS A 58 4.93 22.71 -3.58
N PRO A 59 3.95 22.80 -2.66
CA PRO A 59 2.94 23.87 -2.63
C PRO A 59 3.53 25.27 -2.61
N LEU A 60 4.67 25.49 -1.95
CA LEU A 60 5.38 26.77 -1.94
C LEU A 60 5.86 27.23 -3.33
N LEU A 61 6.03 26.30 -4.26
CA LEU A 61 6.37 26.57 -5.65
C LEU A 61 5.17 26.44 -6.59
N GLY A 62 3.95 26.36 -6.06
CA GLY A 62 2.74 26.14 -6.85
C GLY A 62 2.56 24.73 -7.42
N LEU A 63 3.47 23.80 -7.10
CA LEU A 63 3.41 22.41 -7.57
C LEU A 63 2.48 21.58 -6.69
N ARG A 64 1.39 21.09 -7.26
CA ARG A 64 0.35 20.32 -6.54
C ARG A 64 0.10 18.95 -7.17
N GLY A 65 1.19 18.24 -7.49
CA GLY A 65 1.17 16.83 -7.92
C GLY A 65 0.87 15.87 -6.77
N PHE A 66 1.20 14.60 -6.95
CA PHE A 66 0.95 13.57 -5.94
C PHE A 66 2.22 13.03 -5.28
N LEU A 67 3.41 13.34 -5.80
CA LEU A 67 4.68 12.82 -5.30
C LEU A 67 5.46 13.91 -4.57
N SER A 68 5.73 13.71 -3.30
CA SER A 68 6.65 14.52 -2.51
C SER A 68 8.02 13.87 -2.46
N MET A 69 9.04 14.69 -2.60
CA MET A 69 10.45 14.29 -2.51
C MET A 69 11.10 15.07 -1.38
N ARG A 70 11.68 14.37 -0.41
CA ARG A 70 12.44 14.95 0.69
C ARG A 70 13.86 14.40 0.69
N LEU A 71 14.83 15.26 0.45
CA LEU A 71 16.24 14.92 0.49
C LEU A 71 16.77 15.16 1.92
N PHE A 72 17.37 14.14 2.49
CA PHE A 72 18.13 14.16 3.72
C PHE A 72 19.60 13.90 3.42
N ARG A 73 20.48 14.08 4.41
CA ARG A 73 21.92 13.89 4.23
C ARG A 73 22.30 12.51 3.67
N HIS A 74 21.57 11.47 4.05
CA HIS A 74 21.88 10.08 3.72
C HIS A 74 20.71 9.32 3.09
N ALA A 75 19.58 9.99 2.80
CA ALA A 75 18.40 9.34 2.25
C ALA A 75 17.58 10.30 1.40
N LEU A 76 16.97 9.78 0.35
CA LEU A 76 15.90 10.41 -0.40
C LEU A 76 14.58 9.70 -0.07
N ILE A 77 13.63 10.43 0.52
CA ILE A 77 12.31 9.88 0.84
C ILE A 77 11.31 10.36 -0.21
N LEU A 78 10.68 9.41 -0.87
CA LEU A 78 9.56 9.62 -1.77
C LEU A 78 8.26 9.19 -1.08
N HIS A 79 7.26 10.06 -1.07
CA HIS A 79 5.95 9.70 -0.50
C HIS A 79 4.78 10.35 -1.24
N GLY A 80 3.62 9.70 -1.20
CA GLY A 80 2.40 10.21 -1.80
C GLY A 80 1.77 11.33 -1.00
N ASN A 81 1.28 12.38 -1.69
CA ASN A 81 0.43 13.43 -1.17
C ASN A 81 -0.85 13.49 -1.99
N ALA A 82 -1.79 12.65 -1.64
CA ALA A 82 -3.06 12.48 -2.34
C ALA A 82 -4.04 11.74 -1.46
N VAL A 83 -5.30 11.68 -1.83
CA VAL A 83 -6.24 10.73 -1.24
C VAL A 83 -5.70 9.31 -1.43
N GLY A 84 -5.48 8.61 -0.31
CA GLY A 84 -4.80 7.33 -0.27
C GLY A 84 -3.33 7.42 0.19
N GLY A 85 -2.72 8.60 0.17
CA GLY A 85 -1.34 8.80 0.63
C GLY A 85 -0.34 7.92 -0.11
N GLY A 86 0.44 7.13 0.62
CA GLY A 86 1.45 6.23 0.06
C GLY A 86 0.90 5.13 -0.85
N SER A 87 -0.39 4.80 -0.76
CA SER A 87 -0.97 3.73 -1.58
C SER A 87 -0.99 4.02 -3.08
N ILE A 88 -0.84 5.28 -3.49
CA ILE A 88 -0.74 5.65 -4.91
C ILE A 88 0.70 5.72 -5.44
N THR A 89 1.70 5.51 -4.59
CA THR A 89 3.11 5.65 -4.96
C THR A 89 3.97 4.46 -4.56
N TYR A 90 3.43 3.45 -3.88
CA TYR A 90 4.18 2.25 -3.51
C TYR A 90 4.16 1.21 -4.63
N ALA A 91 5.04 0.21 -4.53
CA ALA A 91 5.17 -0.84 -5.55
C ALA A 91 4.19 -2.02 -5.35
N GLN A 92 3.16 -1.85 -4.54
CA GLN A 92 2.14 -2.86 -4.19
C GLN A 92 2.69 -4.14 -3.54
N THR A 93 3.92 -4.10 -3.06
CA THR A 93 4.52 -5.18 -2.28
C THR A 93 3.99 -5.15 -0.85
N LEU A 94 3.42 -6.25 -0.39
CA LEU A 94 2.72 -6.34 0.90
C LEU A 94 3.29 -7.47 1.75
N LEU A 95 4.55 -7.35 2.11
CA LEU A 95 5.25 -8.29 2.97
C LEU A 95 4.83 -8.15 4.43
N VAL A 96 4.68 -9.27 5.11
CA VAL A 96 4.61 -9.30 6.58
C VAL A 96 6.04 -9.12 7.10
N PRO A 97 6.28 -8.14 7.99
CA PRO A 97 7.60 -7.95 8.57
C PRO A 97 8.03 -9.17 9.40
N PRO A 98 9.33 -9.48 9.45
CA PRO A 98 9.81 -10.52 10.35
C PRO A 98 9.65 -10.11 11.81
N ASP A 99 9.52 -11.08 12.71
CA ASP A 99 9.28 -10.86 14.15
C ASP A 99 10.33 -9.98 14.82
N SER A 100 11.56 -9.96 14.29
CA SER A 100 12.63 -9.09 14.80
C SER A 100 12.26 -7.61 14.77
N VAL A 101 11.47 -7.18 13.81
CA VAL A 101 11.00 -5.78 13.69
C VAL A 101 10.27 -5.31 14.94
N TRP A 102 9.53 -6.18 15.58
CA TRP A 102 8.72 -5.85 16.76
C TRP A 102 9.51 -5.79 18.07
N ARG A 103 10.71 -6.36 18.06
CA ARG A 103 11.62 -6.38 19.23
C ARG A 103 12.62 -5.23 19.23
N ASP A 104 12.75 -4.53 18.11
CA ASP A 104 13.75 -3.50 17.91
C ASP A 104 13.14 -2.10 17.73
N GLY A 105 13.98 -1.09 17.98
CA GLY A 105 13.64 0.30 17.74
C GLY A 105 12.48 0.83 18.61
N ASN A 106 11.70 1.72 18.04
CA ASN A 106 10.65 2.43 18.76
C ASN A 106 9.42 1.58 19.09
N TRP A 107 9.34 0.35 18.59
CA TRP A 107 8.25 -0.59 18.84
C TRP A 107 8.47 -1.43 20.08
N ALA A 108 9.74 -1.61 20.50
CA ALA A 108 10.11 -2.42 21.62
C ALA A 108 9.50 -1.88 22.94
N GLY A 109 8.88 -2.75 23.70
CA GLY A 109 8.34 -2.42 25.03
C GLY A 109 7.04 -1.64 25.06
N LEU A 110 6.44 -1.31 23.89
CA LEU A 110 5.11 -0.69 23.85
C LEU A 110 3.97 -1.71 24.01
N GLU A 111 4.16 -2.89 23.44
CA GLU A 111 3.20 -3.99 23.46
C GLU A 111 3.94 -5.31 23.16
N ASP A 112 3.38 -6.43 23.55
CA ASP A 112 3.79 -7.74 23.03
C ASP A 112 3.14 -7.96 21.66
N TRP A 113 3.80 -7.47 20.60
CA TRP A 113 3.26 -7.43 19.25
C TRP A 113 3.11 -8.82 18.62
N GLN A 114 3.92 -9.79 19.03
CA GLN A 114 4.00 -11.10 18.39
C GLN A 114 2.67 -11.87 18.44
N PRO A 115 1.93 -11.95 19.56
CA PRO A 115 0.62 -12.57 19.58
C PRO A 115 -0.50 -11.67 19.00
N VAL A 116 -0.31 -10.35 18.97
CA VAL A 116 -1.36 -9.39 18.56
C VAL A 116 -1.43 -9.23 17.06
N MET A 117 -0.29 -9.09 16.38
CA MET A 117 -0.24 -8.72 14.96
C MET A 117 -0.78 -9.73 13.95
N PRO A 118 -0.67 -11.06 14.12
CA PRO A 118 -1.08 -12.03 13.11
C PRO A 118 -2.54 -11.93 12.68
N GLN A 119 -3.47 -11.68 13.61
CA GLN A 119 -4.88 -11.48 13.29
C GLN A 119 -5.13 -10.24 12.43
N HIS A 120 -4.36 -9.16 12.67
CA HIS A 120 -4.46 -7.92 11.90
C HIS A 120 -3.88 -8.08 10.50
N TYR A 121 -2.78 -8.84 10.35
CA TYR A 121 -2.25 -9.19 9.03
C TYR A 121 -3.22 -10.04 8.23
N THR A 122 -3.87 -11.02 8.86
CA THR A 122 -4.90 -11.84 8.21
C THR A 122 -6.04 -10.95 7.68
N THR A 123 -6.51 -10.03 8.51
CA THR A 123 -7.55 -9.09 8.11
C THR A 123 -7.07 -8.16 6.99
N ALA A 124 -5.87 -7.59 7.10
CA ALA A 124 -5.31 -6.70 6.10
C ALA A 124 -5.09 -7.40 4.76
N LYS A 125 -4.53 -8.61 4.76
CA LYS A 125 -4.37 -9.44 3.55
C LYS A 125 -5.70 -9.66 2.83
N LYS A 126 -6.74 -10.01 3.59
CA LYS A 126 -8.09 -10.19 3.04
C LYS A 126 -8.62 -8.89 2.45
N MET A 127 -8.59 -7.79 3.21
CA MET A 127 -9.16 -6.50 2.79
C MET A 127 -8.44 -5.90 1.58
N LEU A 128 -7.14 -6.16 1.42
CA LEU A 128 -6.31 -5.67 0.33
C LEU A 128 -6.23 -6.66 -0.85
N GLY A 129 -6.85 -7.82 -0.75
CA GLY A 129 -6.80 -8.86 -1.78
C GLY A 129 -5.39 -9.37 -2.06
N VAL A 130 -4.57 -9.54 -0.99
CA VAL A 130 -3.16 -9.92 -1.13
C VAL A 130 -3.02 -11.31 -1.70
N THR A 131 -2.31 -11.43 -2.81
CA THR A 131 -1.95 -12.68 -3.44
C THR A 131 -0.46 -12.71 -3.75
N GLN A 132 0.10 -13.90 -3.90
CA GLN A 132 1.46 -14.02 -4.41
C GLN A 132 1.52 -13.59 -5.88
N ASN A 133 2.63 -12.99 -6.32
CA ASN A 133 2.80 -12.60 -7.73
C ASN A 133 2.61 -13.82 -8.64
N GLN A 134 1.58 -13.78 -9.46
CA GLN A 134 1.18 -14.90 -10.34
C GLN A 134 1.63 -14.69 -11.79
N ARG A 135 2.28 -13.57 -12.10
CA ARG A 135 2.83 -13.27 -13.44
C ARG A 135 4.34 -13.02 -13.37
N PRO A 136 5.14 -14.06 -13.10
CA PRO A 136 6.59 -13.91 -13.11
C PRO A 136 7.08 -13.50 -14.50
N ALA A 137 8.07 -12.63 -14.54
CA ALA A 137 8.75 -12.18 -15.74
C ALA A 137 10.12 -12.87 -15.89
N ALA A 138 10.79 -12.63 -17.02
CA ALA A 138 12.14 -13.17 -17.26
C ALA A 138 13.15 -12.73 -16.18
N ALA A 139 12.98 -11.53 -15.61
CA ALA A 139 13.83 -11.05 -14.52
C ALA A 139 13.70 -11.91 -13.25
N ASP A 140 12.50 -12.37 -12.92
CA ASP A 140 12.26 -13.24 -11.76
C ASP A 140 12.94 -14.60 -11.94
N SER A 141 12.84 -15.17 -13.14
CA SER A 141 13.53 -16.44 -13.47
C SER A 141 15.03 -16.29 -13.37
N THR A 142 15.59 -15.21 -13.91
CA THR A 142 17.03 -14.92 -13.82
C THR A 142 17.49 -14.79 -12.38
N LEU A 143 16.73 -14.05 -11.55
CA LEU A 143 17.04 -13.87 -10.12
C LEU A 143 17.02 -15.22 -9.38
N ARG A 144 16.03 -16.06 -9.65
CA ARG A 144 15.95 -17.41 -9.07
C ARG A 144 17.16 -18.27 -9.47
N ASP A 145 17.52 -18.26 -10.76
CA ASP A 145 18.63 -19.05 -11.27
C ASP A 145 19.96 -18.57 -10.66
N MET A 146 20.13 -17.27 -10.47
CA MET A 146 21.27 -16.70 -9.74
C MET A 146 21.28 -17.14 -8.27
N ALA A 147 20.15 -17.13 -7.58
CA ALA A 147 20.04 -17.58 -6.21
C ALA A 147 20.43 -19.06 -6.06
N VAL A 148 19.99 -19.91 -6.98
CA VAL A 148 20.38 -21.33 -7.03
C VAL A 148 21.88 -21.47 -7.27
N ALA A 149 22.44 -20.74 -8.25
CA ALA A 149 23.86 -20.79 -8.58
C ALA A 149 24.77 -20.32 -7.42
N THR A 150 24.27 -19.44 -6.55
CA THR A 150 25.00 -18.92 -5.37
C THR A 150 24.71 -19.72 -4.09
N GLY A 151 23.94 -20.80 -4.16
CA GLY A 151 23.62 -21.66 -3.01
C GLY A 151 22.57 -21.12 -2.05
N VAL A 152 21.83 -20.09 -2.44
CA VAL A 152 20.75 -19.49 -1.62
C VAL A 152 19.37 -19.64 -2.27
N GLY A 153 19.21 -20.62 -3.18
CA GLY A 153 17.97 -20.87 -3.92
C GLY A 153 16.73 -21.04 -3.05
N ASP A 154 16.88 -21.64 -1.87
CA ASP A 154 15.76 -21.84 -0.91
C ASP A 154 15.22 -20.52 -0.32
N SER A 155 15.97 -19.43 -0.44
CA SER A 155 15.51 -18.10 0.00
C SER A 155 14.66 -17.38 -1.05
N PHE A 156 14.60 -17.90 -2.27
CA PHE A 156 13.79 -17.29 -3.33
C PHE A 156 12.31 -17.61 -3.16
N TYR A 157 11.48 -16.60 -3.24
CA TYR A 157 10.02 -16.73 -3.29
C TYR A 157 9.40 -15.61 -4.12
N TYR A 158 8.25 -15.86 -4.69
CA TYR A 158 7.46 -14.79 -5.31
C TYR A 158 6.78 -13.94 -4.25
N THR A 159 6.89 -12.63 -4.42
CA THR A 159 6.43 -11.64 -3.43
C THR A 159 4.91 -11.60 -3.31
N ASP A 160 4.41 -11.43 -2.09
CA ASP A 160 3.02 -11.07 -1.82
C ASP A 160 2.76 -9.64 -2.31
N VAL A 161 1.70 -9.46 -3.09
CA VAL A 161 1.33 -8.18 -3.72
C VAL A 161 -0.17 -7.89 -3.57
N GLY A 162 -0.53 -6.61 -3.52
CA GLY A 162 -1.92 -6.14 -3.56
C GLY A 162 -2.38 -5.89 -4.99
N VAL A 163 -2.20 -6.86 -5.88
CA VAL A 163 -2.59 -6.77 -7.29
C VAL A 163 -3.69 -7.78 -7.56
N PHE A 164 -4.79 -7.31 -8.09
CA PHE A 164 -5.81 -8.17 -8.67
C PHE A 164 -5.42 -8.52 -10.10
N PHE A 165 -5.03 -9.76 -10.33
CA PHE A 165 -4.60 -10.22 -11.66
C PHE A 165 -5.77 -10.48 -12.61
N GLY A 166 -6.98 -10.59 -12.06
CA GLY A 166 -8.21 -10.71 -12.82
C GLY A 166 -8.38 -12.03 -13.53
N ASN A 167 -9.55 -12.17 -14.15
CA ASN A 167 -9.83 -13.19 -15.16
C ASN A 167 -9.79 -12.48 -16.50
N ASP A 168 -8.73 -12.65 -17.26
CA ASP A 168 -8.64 -12.08 -18.59
C ASP A 168 -9.32 -13.02 -19.59
N ALA A 169 -10.58 -12.73 -19.92
CA ALA A 169 -11.34 -13.48 -20.91
C ALA A 169 -10.68 -13.49 -22.31
N ALA A 170 -9.79 -12.54 -22.59
CA ALA A 170 -9.03 -12.48 -23.85
C ALA A 170 -7.82 -13.40 -23.87
N THR A 171 -7.40 -13.94 -22.72
CA THR A 171 -6.25 -14.84 -22.61
C THR A 171 -6.67 -16.16 -21.97
N PRO A 172 -7.02 -17.19 -22.77
CA PRO A 172 -7.40 -18.50 -22.23
C PRO A 172 -6.35 -19.07 -21.29
N GLY A 173 -6.76 -19.52 -20.10
CA GLY A 173 -5.87 -20.05 -19.06
C GLY A 173 -5.30 -19.01 -18.11
N SER A 174 -5.77 -17.77 -18.15
CA SER A 174 -5.37 -16.68 -17.26
C SER A 174 -6.27 -16.55 -16.03
N ASP A 175 -6.97 -17.61 -15.63
CA ASP A 175 -7.74 -17.64 -14.39
C ASP A 175 -6.79 -17.64 -13.19
N TYR A 176 -6.60 -16.47 -12.61
CA TYR A 176 -5.80 -16.32 -11.39
C TYR A 176 -6.72 -16.47 -10.18
N PRO A 177 -6.36 -17.32 -9.23
CA PRO A 177 -7.17 -17.49 -8.03
C PRO A 177 -7.24 -16.20 -7.24
N ASP A 178 -8.46 -15.80 -6.93
CA ASP A 178 -8.76 -14.74 -5.95
C ASP A 178 -9.28 -15.44 -4.70
N PRO A 179 -8.45 -15.56 -3.66
CA PRO A 179 -8.80 -16.34 -2.47
C PRO A 179 -9.85 -15.67 -1.58
N TYR A 180 -10.21 -14.42 -1.85
CA TYR A 180 -11.02 -13.62 -0.93
C TYR A 180 -12.36 -13.18 -1.51
N PHE A 181 -12.44 -12.89 -2.80
CA PHE A 181 -13.57 -12.19 -3.43
C PHE A 181 -14.23 -12.96 -4.58
N GLY A 182 -13.91 -14.25 -4.72
CA GLY A 182 -14.52 -15.13 -5.72
C GLY A 182 -14.24 -14.70 -7.18
N GLY A 183 -13.05 -14.19 -7.45
CA GLY A 183 -12.64 -13.78 -8.79
C GLY A 183 -13.08 -12.36 -9.19
N LYS A 184 -13.66 -11.60 -8.27
CA LYS A 184 -14.16 -10.23 -8.57
C LYS A 184 -13.19 -9.12 -8.16
N GLY A 185 -12.14 -9.48 -7.42
CA GLY A 185 -11.21 -8.53 -6.82
C GLY A 185 -11.78 -7.80 -5.59
N PRO A 186 -10.96 -7.06 -4.87
CA PRO A 186 -11.35 -6.24 -3.73
C PRO A 186 -12.14 -5.00 -4.15
#